data_3b77e5ef659783d025ad66431147c3e9
#
_entry.id   3b77e5ef659783d025ad66431147c3e9
#
_cell.length_a   1.000
_cell.length_b   1.000
_cell.length_c   1.000
_cell.angle_alpha   90.00
_cell.angle_beta   90.00
_cell.angle_gamma   90.00
#
_symmetry.space_group_name_H-M   'P 1'
#
loop_
_entity.id
_entity.type
_entity.pdbx_description
1 polymer ?
#
loop_
_entity_poly.entity_id
_entity_poly.type
_entity_poly.pdbx_seq_one_letter_code
_entity_poly.pdbx_strand_id
1 'polypeptide(L)'
;NGHLRLMERQLGLSLHARGNELSLIGTKDSVELAHRLIEQLRTMQQQGRAVTTDDVVRGLQMIQHDKETAVSDVLRDAVVVANRSRPVIPKSVAQQRYLDAIRSEDVVFGIGPAGTGKTYLAMAMAVKALIDKQVRRIVLCRPAVEAGEKVGFLPGTMQDKVNPYLRPLYDALNDLLDMERAQLMIDRGQIEVAPLAFMRGRTLNDSFVILDEAQNTTGEQMKMFLTRLGYDSKAVITGDITQIDLPTRGQSGLVEAMRILSGIVGIEFVHFTEVDVVRHPLVAAIIRAYDARDQQRRAPVAASAAAAALSGPTSAEPGDVAKDED
;
A
#
# COMPACT_ATOMS: atom_id res chain seq x y z
N ASN A 1 23.75 23.54 2.37
CA ASN A 1 22.84 24.66 2.72
C ASN A 1 21.39 24.46 2.23
N GLY A 2 21.10 23.60 1.24
CA GLY A 2 19.75 23.32 0.76
C GLY A 2 18.90 22.61 1.81
N HIS A 3 19.45 21.63 2.50
CA HIS A 3 18.77 20.83 3.52
C HIS A 3 18.33 21.67 4.73
N LEU A 4 19.20 22.60 5.19
CA LEU A 4 18.86 23.49 6.32
C LEU A 4 17.71 24.44 5.96
N ARG A 5 17.73 25.04 4.77
CA ARG A 5 16.63 25.90 4.30
C ARG A 5 15.30 25.18 4.18
N LEU A 6 15.34 23.89 3.83
CA LEU A 6 14.15 23.06 3.76
C LEU A 6 13.56 22.82 5.15
N MET A 7 14.42 22.51 6.15
CA MET A 7 14.03 22.35 7.55
C MET A 7 13.45 23.65 8.13
N GLU A 8 14.12 24.80 7.91
CA GLU A 8 13.63 26.11 8.33
C GLU A 8 12.22 26.38 7.87
N ARG A 9 11.96 26.13 6.57
CA ARG A 9 10.66 26.39 5.94
C ARG A 9 9.57 25.44 6.44
N GLN A 10 9.90 24.17 6.69
CA GLN A 10 8.93 23.16 7.08
C GLN A 10 8.61 23.18 8.59
N LEU A 11 9.56 23.54 9.42
CA LEU A 11 9.42 23.56 10.89
C LEU A 11 9.17 24.96 11.45
N GLY A 12 9.23 26.01 10.62
CA GLY A 12 8.99 27.37 11.06
C GLY A 12 10.04 27.88 12.07
N LEU A 13 11.32 27.51 11.90
CA LEU A 13 12.44 27.91 12.75
C LEU A 13 13.60 28.49 11.92
N SER A 14 14.60 29.06 12.59
CA SER A 14 15.83 29.55 11.95
C SER A 14 17.03 28.67 12.31
N LEU A 15 17.84 28.30 11.32
CA LEU A 15 19.02 27.46 11.46
C LEU A 15 20.29 28.24 11.05
N HIS A 16 21.19 28.42 11.98
CA HIS A 16 22.47 29.10 11.72
C HIS A 16 23.63 28.13 11.91
N ALA A 17 24.33 27.82 10.82
CA ALA A 17 25.51 26.97 10.82
C ALA A 17 26.80 27.83 10.87
N ARG A 18 27.67 27.58 11.84
CA ARG A 18 28.98 28.21 11.96
C ARG A 18 30.04 27.16 12.29
N GLY A 19 30.83 26.78 11.30
CA GLY A 19 31.78 25.66 11.45
C GLY A 19 31.06 24.35 11.75
N ASN A 20 31.35 23.72 12.87
CA ASN A 20 30.73 22.49 13.35
C ASN A 20 29.55 22.73 14.30
N GLU A 21 29.19 23.98 14.54
CA GLU A 21 28.09 24.35 15.41
C GLU A 21 26.83 24.69 14.59
N LEU A 22 25.70 24.23 15.07
CA LEU A 22 24.38 24.52 14.49
C LEU A 22 23.49 25.09 15.60
N SER A 23 23.08 26.34 15.44
CA SER A 23 22.14 27.00 16.33
C SER A 23 20.73 26.91 15.78
N LEU A 24 19.78 26.48 16.64
CA LEU A 24 18.36 26.34 16.31
C LEU A 24 17.56 27.38 17.11
N ILE A 25 16.79 28.22 16.42
CA ILE A 25 16.00 29.29 17.03
C ILE A 25 14.55 29.14 16.56
N GLY A 26 13.63 28.87 17.49
CA GLY A 26 12.21 28.65 17.18
C GLY A 26 11.40 28.31 18.44
N THR A 27 10.19 27.82 18.25
CA THR A 27 9.38 27.28 19.35
C THR A 27 10.03 26.02 19.92
N LYS A 28 9.76 25.70 21.20
CA LYS A 28 10.31 24.52 21.86
C LYS A 28 10.07 23.25 21.03
N ASP A 29 8.85 23.05 20.53
CA ASP A 29 8.47 21.88 19.73
C ASP A 29 9.22 21.83 18.38
N SER A 30 9.32 22.97 17.67
CA SER A 30 10.06 23.03 16.39
C SER A 30 11.55 22.75 16.57
N VAL A 31 12.15 23.27 17.65
CA VAL A 31 13.57 23.05 17.97
C VAL A 31 13.82 21.58 18.33
N GLU A 32 12.95 20.96 19.12
CA GLU A 32 13.05 19.55 19.49
C GLU A 32 12.93 18.63 18.27
N LEU A 33 11.96 18.88 17.39
CA LEU A 33 11.82 18.14 16.14
C LEU A 33 13.03 18.28 15.22
N ALA A 34 13.54 19.51 15.06
CA ALA A 34 14.73 19.76 14.25
C ALA A 34 15.97 19.07 14.82
N HIS A 35 16.18 19.15 16.13
CA HIS A 35 17.30 18.50 16.82
C HIS A 35 17.26 16.98 16.59
N ARG A 36 16.14 16.35 16.81
CA ARG A 36 15.95 14.90 16.58
C ARG A 36 16.27 14.51 15.13
N LEU A 37 15.75 15.25 14.15
CA LEU A 37 16.02 14.98 12.74
C LEU A 37 17.52 15.10 12.42
N ILE A 38 18.17 16.16 12.90
CA ILE A 38 19.61 16.41 12.66
C ILE A 38 20.47 15.29 13.24
N GLU A 39 20.20 14.85 14.47
CA GLU A 39 20.94 13.74 15.09
C GLU A 39 20.77 12.43 14.31
N GLN A 40 19.57 12.17 13.80
CA GLN A 40 19.32 10.98 13.02
C GLN A 40 20.00 11.02 11.64
N LEU A 41 19.97 12.18 10.94
CA LEU A 41 20.70 12.37 9.69
C LEU A 41 22.23 12.28 9.89
N ARG A 42 22.73 12.76 11.03
CA ARG A 42 24.13 12.62 11.43
C ARG A 42 24.53 11.16 11.63
N THR A 43 23.69 10.38 12.28
CA THR A 43 23.91 8.93 12.47
C THR A 43 24.02 8.22 11.12
N MET A 44 23.14 8.54 10.15
CA MET A 44 23.21 8.01 8.79
C MET A 44 24.53 8.37 8.09
N GLN A 45 24.97 9.62 8.22
CA GLN A 45 26.23 10.08 7.63
C GLN A 45 27.43 9.38 8.25
N GLN A 46 27.44 9.15 9.57
CA GLN A 46 28.50 8.40 10.27
C GLN A 46 28.57 6.94 9.82
N GLN A 47 27.46 6.36 9.36
CA GLN A 47 27.39 5.01 8.78
C GLN A 47 27.81 4.97 7.30
N GLY A 48 28.38 6.07 6.77
CA GLY A 48 28.89 6.16 5.40
C GLY A 48 27.80 6.42 4.33
N ARG A 49 26.58 6.74 4.74
CA ARG A 49 25.47 7.03 3.83
C ARG A 49 25.36 8.52 3.54
N ALA A 50 25.35 8.90 2.25
CA ALA A 50 25.11 10.28 1.84
C ALA A 50 23.64 10.67 2.13
N VAL A 51 23.44 11.76 2.86
CA VAL A 51 22.11 12.33 3.12
C VAL A 51 21.63 13.07 1.88
N THR A 52 20.46 12.67 1.38
CA THR A 52 19.79 13.29 0.22
C THR A 52 18.71 14.28 0.67
N THR A 53 18.29 15.17 -0.23
CA THR A 53 17.15 16.07 0.03
C THR A 53 15.87 15.30 0.34
N ASP A 54 15.68 14.16 -0.32
CA ASP A 54 14.55 13.27 -0.07
C ASP A 54 14.57 12.68 1.34
N ASP A 55 15.73 12.34 1.89
CA ASP A 55 15.85 11.83 3.25
C ASP A 55 15.43 12.90 4.27
N VAL A 56 15.78 14.16 4.01
CA VAL A 56 15.36 15.31 4.84
C VAL A 56 13.85 15.52 4.78
N VAL A 57 13.25 15.52 3.58
CA VAL A 57 11.79 15.67 3.40
C VAL A 57 11.04 14.58 4.15
N ARG A 58 11.47 13.33 3.99
CA ARG A 58 10.85 12.16 4.63
C ARG A 58 11.01 12.20 6.14
N GLY A 59 12.22 12.49 6.61
CA GLY A 59 12.46 12.61 8.05
C GLY A 59 11.57 13.68 8.69
N LEU A 60 11.37 14.82 8.02
CA LEU A 60 10.45 15.86 8.47
C LEU A 60 9.00 15.36 8.54
N GLN A 61 8.52 14.67 7.51
CA GLN A 61 7.15 14.12 7.49
C GLN A 61 6.95 13.09 8.61
N MET A 62 7.92 12.20 8.82
CA MET A 62 7.85 11.17 9.86
C MET A 62 7.79 11.77 11.26
N ILE A 63 8.66 12.71 11.57
CA ILE A 63 8.74 13.35 12.90
C ILE A 63 7.51 14.20 13.21
N GLN A 64 6.86 14.79 12.19
CA GLN A 64 5.63 15.56 12.38
C GLN A 64 4.42 14.68 12.71
N HIS A 65 4.40 13.43 12.22
CA HIS A 65 3.28 12.48 12.43
C HIS A 65 3.44 11.59 13.65
N ASP A 66 4.65 11.23 14.01
CA ASP A 66 4.91 10.37 15.18
C ASP A 66 6.15 10.88 15.93
N LYS A 67 5.90 11.45 17.12
CA LYS A 67 6.95 12.03 17.97
C LYS A 67 7.88 10.99 18.61
N GLU A 68 7.52 9.72 18.62
CA GLU A 68 8.31 8.67 19.28
C GLU A 68 9.16 7.83 18.32
N THR A 69 8.85 7.85 17.02
CA THR A 69 9.55 7.00 16.04
C THR A 69 10.97 7.51 15.74
N ALA A 70 11.94 6.63 15.91
CA ALA A 70 13.32 6.87 15.51
C ALA A 70 13.46 6.72 13.98
N VAL A 71 13.62 7.84 13.26
CA VAL A 71 13.87 7.85 11.80
C VAL A 71 15.10 7.01 11.44
N SER A 72 16.09 6.93 12.36
CA SER A 72 17.28 6.08 12.20
C SER A 72 16.94 4.60 12.05
N ASP A 73 15.93 4.11 12.75
CA ASP A 73 15.58 2.69 12.76
C ASP A 73 14.83 2.33 11.47
N VAL A 74 13.97 3.23 10.99
CA VAL A 74 13.28 3.07 9.71
C VAL A 74 14.27 3.11 8.52
N LEU A 75 15.33 3.91 8.62
CA LEU A 75 16.32 4.06 7.56
C LEU A 75 17.46 3.01 7.62
N ARG A 76 17.60 2.28 8.74
CA ARG A 76 18.57 1.17 8.88
C ARG A 76 18.19 -0.07 8.08
N ASP A 77 16.91 -0.31 7.89
CA ASP A 77 16.38 -1.55 7.33
C ASP A 77 16.18 -1.52 5.81
N ALA A 78 17.18 -1.03 5.11
CA ALA A 78 17.18 -1.08 3.66
C ALA A 78 17.08 -2.53 3.16
N VAL A 79 16.08 -2.83 2.33
CA VAL A 79 16.05 -4.09 1.60
C VAL A 79 17.06 -4.01 0.46
N VAL A 80 18.24 -4.58 0.69
CA VAL A 80 19.28 -4.65 -0.34
C VAL A 80 18.94 -5.76 -1.31
N VAL A 81 18.55 -5.40 -2.52
CA VAL A 81 18.44 -6.33 -3.66
C VAL A 81 19.78 -6.29 -4.41
N ALA A 82 20.45 -7.43 -4.49
CA ALA A 82 21.89 -7.55 -4.82
C ALA A 82 22.35 -6.95 -6.18
N ASN A 83 21.43 -6.50 -7.06
CA ASN A 83 21.79 -5.95 -8.37
C ASN A 83 21.30 -4.52 -8.59
N ARG A 84 20.73 -3.88 -7.57
CA ARG A 84 20.26 -2.49 -7.71
C ARG A 84 21.29 -1.53 -7.15
N SER A 85 21.58 -0.49 -7.91
CA SER A 85 22.45 0.61 -7.47
C SER A 85 21.89 1.36 -6.25
N ARG A 86 20.61 1.18 -5.95
CA ARG A 86 19.93 1.82 -4.82
C ARG A 86 19.09 0.79 -4.03
N PRO A 87 19.31 0.65 -2.73
CA PRO A 87 18.50 -0.20 -1.87
C PRO A 87 17.05 0.31 -1.81
N VAL A 88 16.10 -0.60 -1.66
CA VAL A 88 14.71 -0.26 -1.35
C VAL A 88 14.61 0.07 0.12
N ILE A 89 14.19 1.28 0.43
CA ILE A 89 14.13 1.81 1.80
C ILE A 89 12.68 2.14 2.12
N PRO A 90 12.17 1.73 3.29
CA PRO A 90 10.85 2.14 3.75
C PRO A 90 10.80 3.67 3.89
N LYS A 91 9.68 4.25 3.52
CA LYS A 91 9.47 5.70 3.48
C LYS A 91 8.51 6.18 4.56
N SER A 92 7.90 5.27 5.29
CA SER A 92 6.99 5.55 6.41
C SER A 92 7.14 4.48 7.49
N VAL A 93 6.59 4.76 8.68
CA VAL A 93 6.54 3.82 9.80
C VAL A 93 5.72 2.58 9.44
N ALA A 94 4.59 2.76 8.75
CA ALA A 94 3.78 1.63 8.31
C ALA A 94 4.53 0.75 7.31
N GLN A 95 5.32 1.32 6.40
CA GLN A 95 6.18 0.55 5.51
C GLN A 95 7.25 -0.22 6.27
N GLN A 96 7.83 0.36 7.33
CA GLN A 96 8.79 -0.33 8.18
C GLN A 96 8.14 -1.52 8.89
N ARG A 97 7.01 -1.29 9.57
CA ARG A 97 6.25 -2.36 10.25
C ARG A 97 5.88 -3.49 9.28
N TYR A 98 5.56 -3.14 8.04
CA TYR A 98 5.25 -4.12 7.00
C TYR A 98 6.44 -4.99 6.64
N LEU A 99 7.62 -4.40 6.48
CA LEU A 99 8.85 -5.15 6.23
C LEU A 99 9.21 -6.04 7.42
N ASP A 100 9.02 -5.57 8.64
CA ASP A 100 9.28 -6.34 9.86
C ASP A 100 8.31 -7.51 9.99
N ALA A 101 7.02 -7.27 9.76
CA ALA A 101 6.02 -8.33 9.72
C ALA A 101 6.35 -9.39 8.65
N ILE A 102 6.78 -8.98 7.45
CA ILE A 102 7.19 -9.92 6.39
C ILE A 102 8.41 -10.74 6.81
N ARG A 103 9.31 -10.22 7.65
CA ARG A 103 10.45 -10.99 8.14
C ARG A 103 10.05 -12.04 9.19
N SER A 104 9.17 -11.66 10.12
CA SER A 104 8.82 -12.47 11.28
C SER A 104 7.70 -13.47 11.01
N GLU A 105 6.68 -13.10 10.26
CA GLU A 105 5.43 -13.86 10.12
C GLU A 105 5.38 -14.70 8.84
N ASP A 106 4.60 -15.78 8.86
CA ASP A 106 4.40 -16.64 7.69
C ASP A 106 3.41 -16.06 6.70
N VAL A 107 2.38 -15.34 7.20
CA VAL A 107 1.34 -14.72 6.38
C VAL A 107 1.17 -13.27 6.77
N VAL A 108 1.34 -12.34 5.81
CA VAL A 108 1.21 -10.91 6.07
C VAL A 108 0.21 -10.27 5.10
N PHE A 109 -0.72 -9.53 5.67
CA PHE A 109 -1.68 -8.73 4.91
C PHE A 109 -1.26 -7.26 4.93
N GLY A 110 -0.97 -6.69 3.75
CA GLY A 110 -0.72 -5.27 3.55
C GLY A 110 -1.96 -4.59 2.98
N ILE A 111 -2.67 -3.79 3.78
CA ILE A 111 -3.98 -3.24 3.44
C ILE A 111 -3.95 -1.73 3.46
N GLY A 112 -4.46 -1.08 2.42
CA GLY A 112 -4.57 0.38 2.36
C GLY A 112 -4.54 0.95 0.96
N PRO A 113 -4.51 2.29 0.82
CA PRO A 113 -4.66 2.98 -0.46
C PRO A 113 -3.59 2.62 -1.49
N ALA A 114 -3.93 2.80 -2.76
CA ALA A 114 -2.98 2.66 -3.85
C ALA A 114 -1.82 3.68 -3.72
N GLY A 115 -0.60 3.27 -4.10
CA GLY A 115 0.60 4.12 -4.02
C GLY A 115 1.32 4.11 -2.67
N THR A 116 0.90 3.31 -1.70
CA THR A 116 1.62 3.11 -0.42
C THR A 116 2.79 2.14 -0.51
N GLY A 117 3.05 1.54 -1.68
CA GLY A 117 4.19 0.68 -1.93
C GLY A 117 4.04 -0.78 -1.49
N LYS A 118 2.85 -1.23 -1.08
CA LYS A 118 2.58 -2.59 -0.58
C LYS A 118 3.17 -3.69 -1.47
N THR A 119 2.73 -3.74 -2.71
CA THR A 119 3.15 -4.75 -3.68
C THR A 119 4.65 -4.66 -3.99
N TYR A 120 5.15 -3.43 -4.15
CA TYR A 120 6.56 -3.18 -4.44
C TYR A 120 7.49 -3.65 -3.30
N LEU A 121 7.15 -3.34 -2.05
CA LEU A 121 7.91 -3.77 -0.87
C LEU A 121 7.84 -5.29 -0.69
N ALA A 122 6.67 -5.89 -0.88
CA ALA A 122 6.52 -7.35 -0.85
C ALA A 122 7.40 -8.03 -1.89
N MET A 123 7.43 -7.50 -3.13
CA MET A 123 8.28 -8.03 -4.20
C MET A 123 9.77 -7.85 -3.91
N ALA A 124 10.18 -6.72 -3.33
CA ALA A 124 11.56 -6.50 -2.92
C ALA A 124 12.00 -7.53 -1.86
N MET A 125 11.14 -7.84 -0.90
CA MET A 125 11.38 -8.87 0.10
C MET A 125 11.45 -10.27 -0.51
N ALA A 126 10.55 -10.58 -1.46
CA ALA A 126 10.54 -11.86 -2.16
C ALA A 126 11.83 -12.07 -2.98
N VAL A 127 12.25 -11.05 -3.74
CA VAL A 127 13.49 -11.09 -4.52
C VAL A 127 14.70 -11.27 -3.61
N LYS A 128 14.73 -10.55 -2.48
CA LYS A 128 15.78 -10.73 -1.47
C LYS A 128 15.80 -12.16 -0.92
N ALA A 129 14.66 -12.69 -0.51
CA ALA A 129 14.54 -14.05 0.01
C ALA A 129 15.00 -15.12 -1.00
N LEU A 130 14.71 -14.91 -2.29
CA LEU A 130 15.17 -15.81 -3.38
C LEU A 130 16.69 -15.72 -3.57
N ILE A 131 17.27 -14.51 -3.58
CA ILE A 131 18.72 -14.31 -3.73
C ILE A 131 19.48 -14.86 -2.53
N ASP A 132 18.96 -14.66 -1.32
CA ASP A 132 19.52 -15.18 -0.06
C ASP A 132 19.25 -16.69 0.13
N LYS A 133 18.58 -17.35 -0.85
CA LYS A 133 18.24 -18.78 -0.85
C LYS A 133 17.37 -19.21 0.35
N GLN A 134 16.60 -18.27 0.90
CA GLN A 134 15.60 -18.58 1.95
C GLN A 134 14.40 -19.30 1.35
N VAL A 135 14.09 -19.03 0.08
CA VAL A 135 13.07 -19.73 -0.70
C VAL A 135 13.66 -20.18 -2.04
N ARG A 136 13.03 -21.16 -2.68
CA ARG A 136 13.46 -21.67 -4.00
C ARG A 136 12.79 -20.96 -5.15
N ARG A 137 11.61 -20.37 -4.91
CA ARG A 137 10.83 -19.70 -5.96
C ARG A 137 9.95 -18.58 -5.39
N ILE A 138 9.60 -17.66 -6.27
CA ILE A 138 8.61 -16.63 -6.05
C ILE A 138 7.39 -16.95 -6.91
N VAL A 139 6.18 -16.84 -6.35
CA VAL A 139 4.92 -16.97 -7.06
C VAL A 139 4.12 -15.69 -6.91
N LEU A 140 3.91 -14.99 -8.02
CA LEU A 140 3.15 -13.73 -8.07
C LEU A 140 1.76 -14.02 -8.64
N CYS A 141 0.74 -13.77 -7.83
CA CYS A 141 -0.64 -14.03 -8.20
C CYS A 141 -1.48 -12.76 -8.16
N ARG A 142 -2.44 -12.69 -9.08
CA ARG A 142 -3.46 -11.64 -9.09
C ARG A 142 -4.81 -12.23 -9.51
N PRO A 143 -5.95 -11.85 -8.88
CA PRO A 143 -7.25 -12.22 -9.40
C PRO A 143 -7.46 -11.56 -10.77
N ALA A 144 -7.92 -12.34 -11.74
CA ALA A 144 -8.38 -11.81 -13.01
C ALA A 144 -9.82 -11.33 -12.81
N VAL A 145 -10.00 -10.03 -12.60
CA VAL A 145 -11.32 -9.40 -12.49
C VAL A 145 -11.63 -8.69 -13.80
N GLU A 146 -12.78 -8.94 -14.36
CA GLU A 146 -13.29 -8.23 -15.53
C GLU A 146 -13.69 -6.81 -15.12
N ALA A 147 -12.76 -5.87 -15.14
CA ALA A 147 -13.05 -4.45 -14.91
C ALA A 147 -13.81 -3.87 -16.13
N GLY A 148 -15.11 -4.08 -16.19
CA GLY A 148 -16.00 -3.50 -17.21
C GLY A 148 -15.91 -4.10 -18.61
N GLU A 149 -14.81 -4.71 -19.00
CA GLU A 149 -14.67 -5.45 -20.27
C GLU A 149 -14.65 -6.95 -20.00
N LYS A 150 -15.59 -7.68 -20.58
CA LYS A 150 -15.63 -9.14 -20.44
C LYS A 150 -14.40 -9.75 -21.11
N VAL A 151 -13.51 -10.35 -20.34
CA VAL A 151 -12.27 -11.04 -20.81
C VAL A 151 -12.58 -12.00 -21.96
N GLY A 152 -13.82 -12.52 -22.05
CA GLY A 152 -14.29 -13.37 -23.13
C GLY A 152 -14.25 -12.74 -24.53
N PHE A 153 -14.28 -11.41 -24.65
CA PHE A 153 -14.30 -10.69 -25.93
C PHE A 153 -12.92 -10.33 -26.49
N LEU A 154 -11.85 -10.47 -25.69
CA LEU A 154 -10.49 -10.20 -26.17
C LEU A 154 -10.03 -11.35 -27.10
N PRO A 155 -9.44 -11.05 -28.29
CA PRO A 155 -8.85 -12.06 -29.15
C PRO A 155 -7.58 -12.65 -28.50
N GLY A 156 -7.28 -13.92 -28.80
CA GLY A 156 -6.07 -14.59 -28.33
C GLY A 156 -6.32 -15.74 -27.37
N THR A 157 -5.24 -16.36 -26.92
CA THR A 157 -5.24 -17.45 -25.93
C THR A 157 -5.68 -16.94 -24.56
N MET A 158 -6.03 -17.83 -23.64
CA MET A 158 -6.36 -17.45 -22.26
C MET A 158 -5.22 -16.67 -21.60
N GLN A 159 -3.98 -17.03 -21.91
CA GLN A 159 -2.77 -16.38 -21.44
C GLN A 159 -2.65 -14.93 -21.96
N ASP A 160 -2.93 -14.72 -23.26
CA ASP A 160 -2.92 -13.38 -23.86
C ASP A 160 -3.97 -12.46 -23.24
N LYS A 161 -5.11 -13.00 -22.89
CA LYS A 161 -6.23 -12.26 -22.27
C LYS A 161 -5.95 -11.84 -20.82
N VAL A 162 -5.17 -12.61 -20.09
CA VAL A 162 -4.85 -12.35 -18.68
C VAL A 162 -3.57 -11.50 -18.54
N ASN A 163 -2.71 -11.51 -19.55
CA ASN A 163 -1.42 -10.82 -19.55
C ASN A 163 -1.50 -9.31 -19.19
N PRO A 164 -2.49 -8.52 -19.68
CA PRO A 164 -2.63 -7.13 -19.29
C PRO A 164 -2.79 -6.90 -17.77
N TYR A 165 -3.49 -7.81 -17.10
CA TYR A 165 -3.72 -7.73 -15.64
C TYR A 165 -2.48 -8.07 -14.82
N LEU A 166 -1.56 -8.85 -15.40
CA LEU A 166 -0.30 -9.24 -14.75
C LEU A 166 0.84 -8.25 -15.04
N ARG A 167 0.68 -7.37 -16.03
CA ARG A 167 1.72 -6.41 -16.45
C ARG A 167 2.28 -5.56 -15.31
N PRO A 168 1.48 -5.02 -14.37
CA PRO A 168 2.03 -4.29 -13.24
C PRO A 168 3.00 -5.09 -12.36
N LEU A 169 2.83 -6.41 -12.28
CA LEU A 169 3.75 -7.28 -11.54
C LEU A 169 5.09 -7.44 -12.30
N TYR A 170 5.05 -7.58 -13.63
CA TYR A 170 6.26 -7.59 -14.44
C TYR A 170 7.01 -6.27 -14.40
N ASP A 171 6.29 -5.13 -14.44
CA ASP A 171 6.89 -3.79 -14.36
C ASP A 171 7.62 -3.60 -13.01
N ALA A 172 6.98 -3.98 -11.90
CA ALA A 172 7.60 -3.91 -10.58
C ALA A 172 8.79 -4.89 -10.44
N LEU A 173 8.73 -6.07 -11.06
CA LEU A 173 9.82 -7.02 -11.07
C LEU A 173 11.02 -6.48 -11.86
N ASN A 174 10.78 -5.91 -13.04
CA ASN A 174 11.80 -5.30 -13.88
C ASN A 174 12.42 -4.04 -13.24
N ASP A 175 11.67 -3.36 -12.38
CA ASP A 175 12.21 -2.25 -11.60
C ASP A 175 13.14 -2.73 -10.46
N LEU A 176 12.94 -3.93 -9.93
CA LEU A 176 13.76 -4.53 -8.87
C LEU A 176 14.95 -5.34 -9.39
N LEU A 177 14.81 -5.94 -10.56
CA LEU A 177 15.83 -6.74 -11.23
C LEU A 177 16.10 -6.15 -12.61
N ASP A 178 17.31 -6.39 -13.16
CA ASP A 178 17.54 -6.14 -14.58
C ASP A 178 16.62 -7.02 -15.42
N MET A 179 16.12 -6.51 -16.54
CA MET A 179 15.16 -7.21 -17.40
C MET A 179 15.68 -8.60 -17.84
N GLU A 180 16.96 -8.70 -18.22
CA GLU A 180 17.58 -9.97 -18.62
C GLU A 180 17.60 -10.98 -17.48
N ARG A 181 17.90 -10.52 -16.25
CA ARG A 181 17.92 -11.38 -15.07
C ARG A 181 16.52 -11.80 -14.65
N ALA A 182 15.55 -10.89 -14.70
CA ALA A 182 14.16 -11.22 -14.43
C ALA A 182 13.65 -12.30 -15.39
N GLN A 183 13.91 -12.13 -16.71
CA GLN A 183 13.53 -13.11 -17.72
C GLN A 183 14.20 -14.47 -17.49
N LEU A 184 15.51 -14.49 -17.21
CA LEU A 184 16.24 -15.72 -16.91
C LEU A 184 15.67 -16.47 -15.71
N MET A 185 15.25 -15.75 -14.65
CA MET A 185 14.63 -16.34 -13.46
C MET A 185 13.24 -16.90 -13.75
N ILE A 186 12.47 -16.23 -14.62
CA ILE A 186 11.16 -16.70 -15.11
C ILE A 186 11.35 -17.98 -15.94
N ASP A 187 12.26 -17.99 -16.89
CA ASP A 187 12.53 -19.14 -17.77
C ASP A 187 13.01 -20.37 -16.99
N ARG A 188 13.71 -20.15 -15.87
CA ARG A 188 14.15 -21.21 -14.95
C ARG A 188 13.06 -21.64 -13.95
N GLY A 189 11.88 -21.03 -13.98
CA GLY A 189 10.80 -21.31 -13.03
C GLY A 189 11.09 -20.86 -11.60
N GLN A 190 12.08 -20.00 -11.39
CA GLN A 190 12.37 -19.40 -10.08
C GLN A 190 11.40 -18.26 -9.76
N ILE A 191 10.84 -17.62 -10.78
CA ILE A 191 9.78 -16.62 -10.65
C ILE A 191 8.64 -17.05 -11.57
N GLU A 192 7.45 -17.15 -11.00
CA GLU A 192 6.21 -17.46 -11.71
C GLU A 192 5.23 -16.30 -11.52
N VAL A 193 4.64 -15.82 -12.63
CA VAL A 193 3.56 -14.82 -12.61
C VAL A 193 2.33 -15.47 -13.21
N ALA A 194 1.27 -15.64 -12.42
CA ALA A 194 0.10 -16.41 -12.84
C ALA A 194 -1.21 -15.85 -12.25
N PRO A 195 -2.34 -16.04 -12.95
CA PRO A 195 -3.65 -15.78 -12.39
C PRO A 195 -3.89 -16.62 -11.14
N LEU A 196 -4.64 -16.07 -10.18
CA LEU A 196 -5.00 -16.76 -8.93
C LEU A 196 -5.65 -18.14 -9.18
N ALA A 197 -6.46 -18.28 -10.23
CA ALA A 197 -7.12 -19.53 -10.59
C ALA A 197 -6.14 -20.70 -10.81
N PHE A 198 -4.90 -20.43 -11.22
CA PHE A 198 -3.88 -21.44 -11.48
C PHE A 198 -3.20 -21.97 -10.21
N MET A 199 -3.55 -21.42 -9.07
CA MET A 199 -3.07 -21.92 -7.76
C MET A 199 -3.89 -23.12 -7.27
N ARG A 200 -5.05 -23.38 -7.86
CA ARG A 200 -5.93 -24.48 -7.43
C ARG A 200 -5.25 -25.85 -7.58
N GLY A 201 -5.34 -26.69 -6.53
CA GLY A 201 -4.77 -28.03 -6.51
C GLY A 201 -3.26 -28.10 -6.31
N ARG A 202 -2.59 -26.98 -6.10
CA ARG A 202 -1.13 -26.91 -5.86
C ARG A 202 -0.82 -26.90 -4.36
N THR A 203 0.41 -27.28 -4.02
CA THR A 203 1.04 -27.02 -2.73
C THR A 203 2.34 -26.25 -2.98
N LEU A 204 2.49 -25.10 -2.35
CA LEU A 204 3.59 -24.16 -2.58
C LEU A 204 4.58 -24.27 -1.42
N ASN A 205 5.51 -25.23 -1.51
CA ASN A 205 6.61 -25.37 -0.56
C ASN A 205 7.81 -24.54 -0.98
N ASP A 206 8.67 -24.17 -0.04
CA ASP A 206 9.91 -23.40 -0.25
C ASP A 206 9.65 -22.13 -1.12
N SER A 207 8.52 -21.47 -0.92
CA SER A 207 8.04 -20.45 -1.84
C SER A 207 7.74 -19.14 -1.14
N PHE A 208 8.06 -18.03 -1.77
CA PHE A 208 7.52 -16.71 -1.40
C PHE A 208 6.36 -16.40 -2.32
N VAL A 209 5.16 -16.32 -1.78
CA VAL A 209 3.93 -16.17 -2.57
C VAL A 209 3.33 -14.80 -2.33
N ILE A 210 3.01 -14.07 -3.39
CA ILE A 210 2.36 -12.76 -3.32
C ILE A 210 1.01 -12.83 -4.02
N LEU A 211 -0.06 -12.44 -3.30
CA LEU A 211 -1.38 -12.22 -3.88
C LEU A 211 -1.66 -10.71 -3.91
N ASP A 212 -1.61 -10.13 -5.09
CA ASP A 212 -1.88 -8.71 -5.32
C ASP A 212 -3.35 -8.46 -5.67
N GLU A 213 -3.87 -7.26 -5.36
CA GLU A 213 -5.27 -6.85 -5.58
C GLU A 213 -6.28 -7.81 -4.92
N ALA A 214 -5.95 -8.30 -3.73
CA ALA A 214 -6.69 -9.34 -3.03
C ALA A 214 -8.12 -8.93 -2.65
N GLN A 215 -8.45 -7.63 -2.60
CA GLN A 215 -9.82 -7.16 -2.39
C GLN A 215 -10.79 -7.66 -3.47
N ASN A 216 -10.26 -8.03 -4.64
CA ASN A 216 -11.02 -8.54 -5.77
C ASN A 216 -11.11 -10.08 -5.79
N THR A 217 -10.78 -10.75 -4.68
CA THR A 217 -11.05 -12.17 -4.48
C THR A 217 -12.38 -12.39 -3.79
N THR A 218 -13.04 -13.50 -4.07
CA THR A 218 -14.14 -14.00 -3.22
C THR A 218 -13.59 -14.71 -1.98
N GLY A 219 -14.41 -14.92 -0.95
CA GLY A 219 -14.02 -15.68 0.24
C GLY A 219 -13.51 -17.09 -0.09
N GLU A 220 -14.15 -17.78 -1.05
CA GLU A 220 -13.70 -19.09 -1.51
C GLU A 220 -12.33 -19.04 -2.19
N GLN A 221 -12.08 -18.02 -3.02
CA GLN A 221 -10.80 -17.82 -3.68
C GLN A 221 -9.67 -17.50 -2.66
N MET A 222 -9.96 -16.65 -1.68
CA MET A 222 -9.02 -16.33 -0.61
C MET A 222 -8.69 -17.57 0.21
N LYS A 223 -9.70 -18.34 0.64
CA LYS A 223 -9.50 -19.61 1.35
C LYS A 223 -8.71 -20.60 0.50
N MET A 224 -9.06 -20.74 -0.77
CA MET A 224 -8.34 -21.61 -1.71
C MET A 224 -6.86 -21.22 -1.78
N PHE A 225 -6.53 -19.94 -1.89
CA PHE A 225 -5.16 -19.44 -1.97
C PHE A 225 -4.38 -19.71 -0.68
N LEU A 226 -4.90 -19.29 0.46
CA LEU A 226 -4.22 -19.42 1.76
C LEU A 226 -3.92 -20.89 2.12
N THR A 227 -4.80 -21.81 1.70
CA THR A 227 -4.59 -23.25 1.91
C THR A 227 -3.61 -23.88 0.91
N ARG A 228 -2.98 -23.11 0.02
CA ARG A 228 -1.89 -23.57 -0.86
C ARG A 228 -0.52 -23.44 -0.22
N LEU A 229 -0.41 -22.65 0.86
CA LEU A 229 0.85 -22.45 1.55
C LEU A 229 1.37 -23.79 2.08
N GLY A 230 2.58 -24.13 1.68
CA GLY A 230 3.27 -25.33 2.12
C GLY A 230 4.37 -25.02 3.15
N TYR A 231 5.18 -26.01 3.48
CA TYR A 231 6.28 -25.85 4.42
C TYR A 231 7.35 -24.89 3.88
N ASP A 232 8.01 -24.19 4.79
CA ASP A 232 9.11 -23.25 4.49
C ASP A 232 8.71 -22.18 3.47
N SER A 233 7.46 -21.75 3.55
CA SER A 233 6.88 -20.77 2.62
C SER A 233 6.27 -19.58 3.34
N LYS A 234 6.26 -18.45 2.67
CA LYS A 234 5.72 -17.19 3.13
C LYS A 234 4.69 -16.66 2.15
N ALA A 235 3.58 -16.15 2.65
CA ALA A 235 2.55 -15.49 1.84
C ALA A 235 2.39 -14.02 2.22
N VAL A 236 2.38 -13.14 1.21
CA VAL A 236 2.08 -11.72 1.39
C VAL A 236 0.87 -11.38 0.54
N ILE A 237 -0.16 -10.85 1.19
CA ILE A 237 -1.43 -10.50 0.56
C ILE A 237 -1.56 -8.98 0.56
N THR A 238 -1.69 -8.37 -0.61
CA THR A 238 -1.83 -6.92 -0.76
C THR A 238 -3.20 -6.56 -1.32
N GLY A 239 -3.78 -5.46 -0.82
CA GLY A 239 -5.07 -5.01 -1.31
C GLY A 239 -5.51 -3.64 -0.77
N ASP A 240 -6.57 -3.12 -1.40
CA ASP A 240 -7.21 -1.86 -1.06
C ASP A 240 -8.73 -2.09 -0.92
N ILE A 241 -9.23 -2.08 0.31
CA ILE A 241 -10.66 -2.32 0.60
C ILE A 241 -11.58 -1.21 0.07
N THR A 242 -11.02 -0.08 -0.37
CA THR A 242 -11.80 1.00 -0.99
C THR A 242 -12.04 0.77 -2.48
N GLN A 243 -11.20 -0.07 -3.12
CA GLN A 243 -11.20 -0.36 -4.56
C GLN A 243 -11.67 -1.79 -4.85
N ILE A 244 -12.86 -2.14 -4.34
CA ILE A 244 -13.48 -3.46 -4.59
C ILE A 244 -14.30 -3.39 -5.88
N ASP A 245 -13.85 -4.13 -6.90
CA ASP A 245 -14.49 -4.22 -8.24
C ASP A 245 -15.41 -5.44 -8.38
N LEU A 246 -15.63 -6.18 -7.29
CA LEU A 246 -16.58 -7.29 -7.29
C LEU A 246 -18.03 -6.79 -7.41
N PRO A 247 -18.93 -7.57 -8.05
CA PRO A 247 -20.36 -7.20 -8.21
C PRO A 247 -21.03 -6.85 -6.88
N THR A 248 -20.62 -7.50 -5.79
CA THR A 248 -21.10 -7.22 -4.44
C THR A 248 -19.91 -6.99 -3.52
N ARG A 249 -19.70 -5.75 -3.04
CA ARG A 249 -18.58 -5.38 -2.14
C ARG A 249 -18.48 -6.25 -0.89
N GLY A 250 -19.60 -6.70 -0.34
CA GLY A 250 -19.65 -7.59 0.84
C GLY A 250 -19.10 -9.00 0.61
N GLN A 251 -18.78 -9.37 -0.62
CA GLN A 251 -18.22 -10.69 -0.97
C GLN A 251 -16.68 -10.69 -1.07
N SER A 252 -16.01 -9.58 -0.74
CA SER A 252 -14.55 -9.51 -0.79
C SER A 252 -13.92 -10.45 0.22
N GLY A 253 -13.14 -11.41 -0.29
CA GLY A 253 -12.40 -12.38 0.52
C GLY A 253 -11.33 -11.72 1.38
N LEU A 254 -10.79 -10.57 0.98
CA LEU A 254 -9.88 -9.79 1.82
C LEU A 254 -10.58 -9.26 3.07
N VAL A 255 -11.78 -8.67 2.91
CA VAL A 255 -12.57 -8.15 4.03
C VAL A 255 -13.00 -9.28 4.97
N GLU A 256 -13.38 -10.43 4.42
CA GLU A 256 -13.70 -11.61 5.21
C GLU A 256 -12.48 -12.13 5.98
N ALA A 257 -11.32 -12.25 5.32
CA ALA A 257 -10.06 -12.71 5.93
C ALA A 257 -9.63 -11.83 7.11
N MET A 258 -9.73 -10.50 6.99
CA MET A 258 -9.45 -9.56 8.08
C MET A 258 -10.27 -9.87 9.34
N ARG A 259 -11.52 -10.29 9.18
CA ARG A 259 -12.42 -10.57 10.29
C ARG A 259 -12.13 -11.92 10.94
N ILE A 260 -11.88 -12.97 10.14
CA ILE A 260 -11.81 -14.35 10.63
C ILE A 260 -10.39 -14.81 10.99
N LEU A 261 -9.34 -14.18 10.42
CA LEU A 261 -7.94 -14.58 10.64
C LEU A 261 -7.20 -13.68 11.64
N SER A 262 -7.84 -12.63 12.13
CA SER A 262 -7.24 -11.75 13.13
C SER A 262 -6.93 -12.51 14.43
N GLY A 263 -5.71 -12.34 14.95
CA GLY A 263 -5.25 -12.99 16.19
C GLY A 263 -4.74 -14.43 16.02
N ILE A 264 -4.67 -14.96 14.80
CA ILE A 264 -4.01 -16.24 14.54
C ILE A 264 -2.50 -16.02 14.55
N VAL A 265 -1.76 -16.79 15.34
CA VAL A 265 -0.29 -16.74 15.40
C VAL A 265 0.31 -17.07 14.05
N GLY A 266 1.28 -16.28 13.59
CA GLY A 266 1.91 -16.39 12.27
C GLY A 266 1.18 -15.59 11.18
N ILE A 267 0.09 -14.88 11.53
CA ILE A 267 -0.64 -13.98 10.60
C ILE A 267 -0.63 -12.56 11.14
N GLU A 268 -0.14 -11.61 10.35
CA GLU A 268 -0.11 -10.20 10.71
C GLU A 268 -0.85 -9.33 9.69
N PHE A 269 -1.55 -8.30 10.19
CA PHE A 269 -2.29 -7.33 9.38
C PHE A 269 -1.67 -5.95 9.56
N VAL A 270 -1.08 -5.41 8.49
CA VAL A 270 -0.51 -4.06 8.47
C VAL A 270 -1.38 -3.13 7.66
N HIS A 271 -1.84 -2.07 8.30
CA HIS A 271 -2.70 -1.07 7.69
C HIS A 271 -1.89 0.15 7.26
N PHE A 272 -2.09 0.55 6.00
CA PHE A 272 -1.56 1.78 5.42
C PHE A 272 -2.67 2.82 5.31
N THR A 273 -2.30 4.08 5.40
CA THR A 273 -3.19 5.22 5.32
C THR A 273 -2.76 6.16 4.19
N GLU A 274 -3.52 7.22 3.93
CA GLU A 274 -3.18 8.27 2.96
C GLU A 274 -1.82 8.95 3.24
N VAL A 275 -1.38 8.94 4.50
CA VAL A 275 -0.08 9.51 4.91
C VAL A 275 1.09 8.69 4.35
N ASP A 276 0.89 7.39 4.14
CA ASP A 276 1.92 6.47 3.63
C ASP A 276 2.05 6.49 2.10
N VAL A 277 1.20 7.27 1.42
CA VAL A 277 1.20 7.34 -0.05
C VAL A 277 2.46 8.02 -0.56
N VAL A 278 3.23 7.28 -1.35
CA VAL A 278 4.46 7.75 -1.99
C VAL A 278 4.18 8.06 -3.45
N ARG A 279 3.90 9.32 -3.75
CA ARG A 279 3.59 9.77 -5.12
C ARG A 279 4.38 11.01 -5.48
N HIS A 280 4.53 11.24 -6.77
CA HIS A 280 5.07 12.51 -7.27
C HIS A 280 4.19 13.67 -6.76
N PRO A 281 4.76 14.80 -6.28
CA PRO A 281 3.98 15.91 -5.69
C PRO A 281 2.88 16.42 -6.60
N LEU A 282 3.12 16.46 -7.92
CA LEU A 282 2.12 16.87 -8.91
C LEU A 282 0.94 15.87 -8.97
N VAL A 283 1.22 14.56 -8.92
CA VAL A 283 0.16 13.53 -8.92
C VAL A 283 -0.69 13.63 -7.66
N ALA A 284 -0.07 13.86 -6.51
CA ALA A 284 -0.80 14.11 -5.26
C ALA A 284 -1.69 15.37 -5.34
N ALA A 285 -1.20 16.43 -5.99
CA ALA A 285 -2.00 17.65 -6.21
C ALA A 285 -3.19 17.42 -7.17
N ILE A 286 -2.99 16.66 -8.24
CA ILE A 286 -4.03 16.28 -9.18
C ILE A 286 -5.15 15.50 -8.48
N ILE A 287 -4.80 14.48 -7.69
CA ILE A 287 -5.78 13.65 -6.97
C ILE A 287 -6.59 14.52 -6.02
N ARG A 288 -5.95 15.34 -5.19
CA ARG A 288 -6.65 16.26 -4.29
C ARG A 288 -7.64 17.18 -5.01
N ALA A 289 -7.29 17.66 -6.20
CA ALA A 289 -8.18 18.51 -7.01
C ALA A 289 -9.42 17.74 -7.50
N TYR A 290 -9.27 16.48 -7.89
CA TYR A 290 -10.39 15.62 -8.29
C TYR A 290 -11.26 15.25 -7.09
N ASP A 291 -10.67 14.87 -5.95
CA ASP A 291 -11.40 14.55 -4.73
C ASP A 291 -12.22 15.73 -4.21
N ALA A 292 -11.66 16.94 -4.22
CA ALA A 292 -12.37 18.17 -3.85
C ALA A 292 -13.58 18.41 -4.76
N ARG A 293 -13.44 18.20 -6.08
CA ARG A 293 -14.55 18.31 -7.02
C ARG A 293 -15.65 17.29 -6.76
N ASP A 294 -15.27 16.04 -6.47
CA ASP A 294 -16.24 14.96 -6.25
C ASP A 294 -16.97 15.11 -4.91
N GLN A 295 -16.31 15.65 -3.89
CA GLN A 295 -16.95 16.05 -2.63
C GLN A 295 -17.97 17.20 -2.86
N GLN A 296 -17.62 18.21 -3.66
CA GLN A 296 -18.55 19.27 -4.01
C GLN A 296 -19.78 18.77 -4.79
N ARG A 297 -19.62 17.75 -5.63
CA ARG A 297 -20.74 17.12 -6.36
C ARG A 297 -21.64 16.28 -5.47
N ARG A 298 -21.12 15.66 -4.41
CA ARG A 298 -21.89 14.85 -3.45
C ARG A 298 -22.64 15.69 -2.43
N ALA A 299 -22.13 16.87 -2.07
CA ALA A 299 -22.75 17.75 -1.08
C ALA A 299 -24.19 18.22 -1.45
N PRO A 300 -24.50 18.66 -2.71
CA PRO A 300 -25.85 19.09 -3.05
C PRO A 300 -26.87 17.95 -3.09
N VAL A 301 -26.45 16.71 -3.42
CA VAL A 301 -27.33 15.54 -3.43
C VAL A 301 -27.74 15.12 -2.03
N ALA A 302 -26.84 15.21 -1.05
CA ALA A 302 -27.15 14.93 0.35
C ALA A 302 -28.06 15.99 0.98
N ALA A 303 -27.88 17.27 0.64
CA ALA A 303 -28.75 18.36 1.07
C ALA A 303 -30.16 18.26 0.51
N SER A 304 -30.30 17.88 -0.78
CA SER A 304 -31.58 17.66 -1.43
C SER A 304 -32.33 16.44 -0.86
N ALA A 305 -31.62 15.35 -0.56
CA ALA A 305 -32.20 14.16 0.08
C ALA A 305 -32.67 14.44 1.53
N ALA A 306 -31.91 15.21 2.30
CA ALA A 306 -32.29 15.63 3.64
C ALA A 306 -33.49 16.59 3.63
N ALA A 307 -33.58 17.50 2.68
CA ALA A 307 -34.70 18.39 2.50
C ALA A 307 -36.00 17.65 2.09
N ALA A 308 -35.88 16.64 1.21
CA ALA A 308 -36.99 15.78 0.82
C ALA A 308 -37.50 14.87 1.95
N ALA A 309 -36.61 14.45 2.88
CA ALA A 309 -36.98 13.66 4.05
C ALA A 309 -37.70 14.48 5.14
N LEU A 310 -37.49 15.80 5.18
CA LEU A 310 -38.13 16.74 6.13
C LEU A 310 -39.51 17.22 5.64
N SER A 311 -39.82 17.11 4.35
CA SER A 311 -41.15 17.39 3.79
C SER A 311 -41.99 16.10 3.78
N GLY A 312 -42.34 15.61 4.95
CA GLY A 312 -43.33 14.53 5.11
C GLY A 312 -44.72 14.97 4.62
N PRO A 313 -45.61 14.01 4.24
CA PRO A 313 -46.90 14.34 3.65
C PRO A 313 -47.78 15.12 4.65
N THR A 314 -48.17 16.30 4.24
CA THR A 314 -49.18 17.10 4.94
C THR A 314 -50.49 16.29 5.03
N SER A 315 -50.95 16.04 6.24
CA SER A 315 -52.22 15.40 6.55
C SER A 315 -53.37 16.07 5.81
N ALA A 316 -54.07 15.31 4.94
CA ALA A 316 -55.33 15.69 4.37
C ALA A 316 -56.39 15.69 5.48
N GLU A 317 -57.08 16.83 5.66
CA GLU A 317 -58.26 16.97 6.52
C GLU A 317 -59.38 16.05 6.04
N PRO A 318 -60.21 15.48 6.94
CA PRO A 318 -61.37 14.71 6.58
C PRO A 318 -62.53 15.63 6.19
N GLY A 319 -62.91 15.62 4.92
CA GLY A 319 -64.07 16.30 4.38
C GLY A 319 -65.35 15.71 4.93
N ASP A 320 -66.22 16.59 5.29
CA ASP A 320 -67.54 16.57 5.87
C ASP A 320 -68.51 15.62 5.16
N VAL A 321 -69.23 14.81 5.91
CA VAL A 321 -70.31 13.94 5.43
C VAL A 321 -71.61 14.73 5.45
N ALA A 322 -72.06 15.19 4.28
CA ALA A 322 -73.43 15.68 4.12
C ALA A 322 -74.39 14.45 3.99
N LYS A 323 -75.33 14.38 4.92
CA LYS A 323 -76.59 13.61 4.83
C LYS A 323 -77.47 14.30 3.80
N ASP A 324 -78.03 13.52 2.91
CA ASP A 324 -79.38 13.79 2.41
C ASP A 324 -80.12 12.48 2.20
N GLU A 325 -81.35 12.59 2.71
CA GLU A 325 -82.46 11.64 2.63
C GLU A 325 -83.04 11.58 1.21
N ASP A 326 -83.39 10.43 0.68
CA ASP A 326 -84.68 9.91 0.27
C ASP A 326 -84.53 8.48 -0.27
#